data_6fd76d93de47ba97e787a96bcb87bce2
#
_entry.id   6fd76d93de47ba97e787a96bcb87bce2
#
_cell.length_a   1.000
_cell.length_b   1.000
_cell.length_c   1.000
_cell.angle_alpha   90.00
_cell.angle_beta   90.00
_cell.angle_gamma   90.00
#
_symmetry.space_group_name_H-M   'P 1'
#
loop_
_entity.id
_entity.type
_entity.pdbx_description
1 polymer ?
#
loop_
_entity_poly.entity_id
_entity_poly.type
_entity_poly.pdbx_seq_one_letter_code
_entity_poly.pdbx_strand_id
1 'polypeptide(L)'
;MRQRNERARELLELVGMSDRMKHLPEDLSGGQKQRVAIARAMANEPSIILADEPTGALDSATGRMVMDLFHKLHEEEGKTIVLITHSNELAEETQRIITIRYGAVIGEREGAKS
;
A
#
# COMPACT_ATOMS: atom_id res chain seq x y z
N MET A 1 15.38 20.76 9.21
CA MET A 1 16.07 19.54 9.67
C MET A 1 15.25 18.78 10.70
N ARG A 2 14.90 19.42 11.82
CA ARG A 2 14.08 18.77 12.86
C ARG A 2 12.72 18.32 12.31
N GLN A 3 12.03 19.18 11.56
CA GLN A 3 10.73 18.84 10.98
C GLN A 3 10.80 17.67 10.02
N ARG A 4 11.87 17.62 9.23
CA ARG A 4 12.07 16.51 8.28
C ARG A 4 12.26 15.18 9.00
N ASN A 5 13.05 15.17 10.08
CA ASN A 5 13.29 13.96 10.85
C ASN A 5 12.01 13.49 11.57
N GLU A 6 11.23 14.44 12.09
CA GLU A 6 9.96 14.11 12.73
C GLU A 6 8.97 13.52 11.74
N ARG A 7 8.89 14.08 10.53
CA ARG A 7 7.99 13.56 9.50
C ARG A 7 8.41 12.17 9.06
N ALA A 8 9.71 11.92 8.88
CA ALA A 8 10.21 10.60 8.54
C ALA A 8 9.85 9.58 9.61
N ARG A 9 9.99 9.95 10.89
CA ARG A 9 9.64 9.08 11.99
C ARG A 9 8.15 8.76 12.01
N GLU A 10 7.30 9.77 11.82
CA GLU A 10 5.85 9.59 11.76
C GLU A 10 5.46 8.62 10.63
N LEU A 11 6.08 8.76 9.48
CA LEU A 11 5.79 7.89 8.34
C LEU A 11 6.21 6.46 8.60
N LEU A 12 7.38 6.25 9.21
CA LEU A 12 7.83 4.90 9.56
C LEU A 12 6.96 4.27 10.62
N GLU A 13 6.48 5.05 11.59
CA GLU A 13 5.52 4.55 12.57
C GLU A 13 4.20 4.16 11.92
N LEU A 14 3.73 4.97 10.97
CA LEU A 14 2.48 4.70 10.25
C LEU A 14 2.53 3.36 9.53
N VAL A 15 3.67 3.02 8.94
CA VAL A 15 3.83 1.76 8.21
C VAL A 15 4.38 0.62 9.09
N GLY A 16 4.51 0.85 10.39
CA GLY A 16 4.95 -0.19 11.32
C GLY A 16 6.43 -0.50 11.27
N MET A 17 7.26 0.48 10.90
CA MET A 17 8.69 0.29 10.69
C MET A 17 9.56 1.13 11.63
N SER A 18 8.99 1.66 12.71
CA SER A 18 9.74 2.54 13.60
C SER A 18 10.98 1.89 14.21
N ASP A 19 10.92 0.58 14.45
CA ASP A 19 12.04 -0.18 15.01
C ASP A 19 13.13 -0.49 13.97
N ARG A 20 12.88 -0.21 12.70
CA ARG A 20 13.81 -0.49 11.59
C ARG A 20 14.44 0.77 11.01
N MET A 21 14.27 1.91 11.69
CA MET A 21 14.74 3.20 11.17
C MET A 21 16.23 3.27 10.91
N LYS A 22 17.01 2.49 11.66
CA LYS A 22 18.47 2.50 11.55
C LYS A 22 19.02 1.38 10.65
N HIS A 23 18.15 0.54 10.11
CA HIS A 23 18.59 -0.56 9.24
C HIS A 23 18.80 -0.08 7.81
N LEU A 24 19.80 -0.65 7.15
CA LEU A 24 20.04 -0.37 5.75
C LEU A 24 18.99 -1.07 4.88
N PRO A 25 18.65 -0.51 3.70
CA PRO A 25 17.63 -1.12 2.84
C PRO A 25 17.90 -2.58 2.49
N GLU A 26 19.16 -2.97 2.30
CA GLU A 26 19.51 -4.34 1.96
C GLU A 26 19.27 -5.34 3.11
N ASP A 27 19.11 -4.84 4.34
CA ASP A 27 18.84 -5.69 5.49
C ASP A 27 17.36 -5.96 5.71
N LEU A 28 16.50 -5.41 4.84
CA LEU A 28 15.06 -5.51 5.01
C LEU A 28 14.46 -6.65 4.22
N SER A 29 13.42 -7.27 4.77
CA SER A 29 12.63 -8.27 4.05
C SER A 29 11.86 -7.61 2.90
N GLY A 30 11.28 -8.42 2.01
CA GLY A 30 10.44 -7.91 0.93
C GLY A 30 9.27 -7.08 1.41
N GLY A 31 8.58 -7.53 2.46
CA GLY A 31 7.46 -6.78 3.03
C GLY A 31 7.90 -5.50 3.71
N GLN A 32 9.06 -5.52 4.37
CA GLN A 32 9.62 -4.33 4.98
C GLN A 32 10.01 -3.30 3.93
N LYS A 33 10.63 -3.75 2.83
CA LYS A 33 10.96 -2.87 1.69
C LYS A 33 9.70 -2.25 1.10
N GLN A 34 8.62 -3.02 0.97
CA GLN A 34 7.37 -2.52 0.45
C GLN A 34 6.76 -1.46 1.38
N ARG A 35 6.80 -1.69 2.69
CA ARG A 35 6.31 -0.70 3.66
C ARG A 35 7.12 0.59 3.63
N VAL A 36 8.44 0.49 3.46
CA VAL A 36 9.28 1.69 3.31
C VAL A 36 8.93 2.44 2.04
N ALA A 37 8.67 1.72 0.95
CA ALA A 37 8.24 2.34 -0.31
C ALA A 37 6.91 3.10 -0.13
N ILE A 38 5.97 2.53 0.61
CA ILE A 38 4.70 3.18 0.92
C ILE A 38 4.94 4.44 1.74
N ALA A 39 5.82 4.37 2.75
CA ALA A 39 6.16 5.55 3.57
C ALA A 39 6.76 6.66 2.72
N ARG A 40 7.63 6.32 1.76
CA ARG A 40 8.21 7.30 0.84
C ARG A 40 7.14 7.94 -0.03
N ALA A 41 6.21 7.15 -0.53
CA ALA A 41 5.10 7.68 -1.31
C ALA A 41 4.26 8.66 -0.49
N MET A 42 4.10 8.40 0.80
CA MET A 42 3.33 9.25 1.71
C MET A 42 4.05 10.54 2.11
N ALA A 43 5.36 10.64 1.87
CA ALA A 43 6.14 11.81 2.29
C ALA A 43 5.61 13.12 1.73
N ASN A 44 5.04 13.09 0.52
CA ASN A 44 4.46 14.26 -0.14
C ASN A 44 2.96 14.43 0.13
N GLU A 45 2.42 13.64 1.03
CA GLU A 45 0.99 13.63 1.41
C GLU A 45 0.05 13.58 0.21
N PRO A 46 0.20 12.58 -0.68
CA PRO A 46 -0.66 12.47 -1.85
C PRO A 46 -2.09 12.14 -1.46
N SER A 47 -3.04 12.54 -2.29
CA SER A 47 -4.44 12.14 -2.13
C SER A 47 -4.68 10.74 -2.69
N ILE A 48 -3.89 10.34 -3.67
CA ILE A 48 -4.06 9.07 -4.39
C ILE A 48 -2.75 8.29 -4.31
N ILE A 49 -2.86 7.01 -3.98
CA ILE A 49 -1.73 6.07 -3.95
C ILE A 49 -2.00 5.00 -5.01
N LEU A 50 -1.05 4.83 -5.91
CA LEU A 50 -1.12 3.80 -6.96
C LEU A 50 -0.27 2.61 -6.52
N ALA A 51 -0.90 1.45 -6.38
CA ALA A 51 -0.23 0.23 -5.96
C ALA A 51 -0.35 -0.82 -7.06
N ASP A 52 0.77 -1.12 -7.71
CA ASP A 52 0.81 -2.06 -8.83
C ASP A 52 1.33 -3.41 -8.35
N GLU A 53 0.45 -4.40 -8.27
CA GLU A 53 0.76 -5.75 -7.79
C GLU A 53 1.57 -5.72 -6.49
N PRO A 54 1.10 -5.01 -5.45
CA PRO A 54 1.94 -4.71 -4.28
C PRO A 54 2.30 -5.93 -3.44
N THR A 55 1.62 -7.06 -3.61
CA THR A 55 1.88 -8.28 -2.84
C THR A 55 2.41 -9.43 -3.70
N GLY A 56 2.69 -9.18 -4.99
CA GLY A 56 3.00 -10.24 -5.95
C GLY A 56 4.23 -11.07 -5.61
N ALA A 57 5.24 -10.48 -4.98
CA ALA A 57 6.48 -11.17 -4.63
C ALA A 57 6.55 -11.55 -3.14
N LEU A 58 5.46 -11.38 -2.40
CA LEU A 58 5.43 -11.58 -0.95
C LEU A 58 4.70 -12.87 -0.58
N ASP A 59 5.09 -13.48 0.55
CA ASP A 59 4.32 -14.59 1.10
C ASP A 59 2.95 -14.10 1.59
N SER A 60 2.04 -15.04 1.87
CA SER A 60 0.66 -14.70 2.20
C SER A 60 0.54 -13.82 3.44
N ALA A 61 1.31 -14.12 4.50
CA ALA A 61 1.23 -13.35 5.74
C ALA A 61 1.75 -11.93 5.54
N THR A 62 2.88 -11.79 4.84
CA THR A 62 3.49 -10.49 4.58
C THR A 62 2.62 -9.67 3.63
N GLY A 63 2.07 -10.33 2.60
CA GLY A 63 1.14 -9.67 1.69
C GLY A 63 -0.09 -9.15 2.42
N ARG A 64 -0.63 -9.92 3.39
CA ARG A 64 -1.76 -9.49 4.19
C ARG A 64 -1.43 -8.23 5.00
N MET A 65 -0.23 -8.17 5.56
CA MET A 65 0.20 -6.99 6.30
C MET A 65 0.24 -5.74 5.42
N VAL A 66 0.71 -5.90 4.18
CA VAL A 66 0.76 -4.78 3.23
C VAL A 66 -0.67 -4.34 2.85
N MET A 67 -1.57 -5.28 2.58
CA MET A 67 -2.96 -4.95 2.26
C MET A 67 -3.67 -4.27 3.43
N ASP A 68 -3.42 -4.74 4.65
CA ASP A 68 -4.00 -4.11 5.84
C ASP A 68 -3.52 -2.67 5.99
N LEU A 69 -2.26 -2.41 5.63
CA LEU A 69 -1.74 -1.05 5.63
C LEU A 69 -2.49 -0.16 4.64
N PHE A 70 -2.78 -0.65 3.43
CA PHE A 70 -3.55 0.11 2.46
C PHE A 70 -4.96 0.40 2.98
N HIS A 71 -5.62 -0.57 3.62
CA HIS A 71 -6.93 -0.33 4.23
C HIS A 71 -6.85 0.76 5.30
N LYS A 72 -5.81 0.72 6.12
CA LYS A 72 -5.59 1.72 7.15
C LYS A 72 -5.41 3.12 6.55
N LEU A 73 -4.61 3.23 5.50
CA LEU A 73 -4.39 4.51 4.83
C LEU A 73 -5.67 5.05 4.24
N HIS A 74 -6.51 4.19 3.71
CA HIS A 74 -7.80 4.60 3.17
C HIS A 74 -8.77 5.00 4.28
N GLU A 75 -8.93 4.16 5.30
CA GLU A 75 -9.94 4.37 6.33
C GLU A 75 -9.57 5.46 7.34
N GLU A 76 -8.32 5.50 7.76
CA GLU A 76 -7.89 6.43 8.80
C GLU A 76 -7.26 7.71 8.26
N GLU A 77 -6.57 7.64 7.12
CA GLU A 77 -5.88 8.80 6.55
C GLU A 77 -6.61 9.42 5.37
N GLY A 78 -7.75 8.85 4.98
CA GLY A 78 -8.58 9.40 3.91
C GLY A 78 -7.97 9.31 2.52
N LYS A 79 -7.02 8.42 2.31
CA LYS A 79 -6.35 8.29 1.01
C LYS A 79 -7.17 7.44 0.05
N THR A 80 -7.08 7.78 -1.23
CA THR A 80 -7.65 6.95 -2.30
C THR A 80 -6.56 5.98 -2.76
N ILE A 81 -6.87 4.69 -2.74
CA ILE A 81 -5.93 3.65 -3.15
C ILE A 81 -6.40 3.07 -4.47
N VAL A 82 -5.54 3.13 -5.48
CA VAL A 82 -5.80 2.47 -6.77
C VAL A 82 -4.92 1.22 -6.79
N LEU A 83 -5.56 0.06 -6.68
CA LEU A 83 -4.88 -1.23 -6.63
C LEU A 83 -4.95 -1.89 -7.99
N ILE A 84 -3.79 -2.18 -8.57
CA ILE A 84 -3.69 -2.93 -9.83
C ILE A 84 -3.30 -4.35 -9.45
N THR A 85 -4.14 -5.32 -9.81
CA THR A 85 -3.88 -6.71 -9.43
C THR A 85 -4.54 -7.68 -10.39
N HIS A 86 -3.94 -8.87 -10.52
CA HIS A 86 -4.56 -10.02 -11.20
C HIS A 86 -5.30 -10.92 -10.21
N SER A 87 -5.24 -10.61 -8.92
CA SER A 87 -5.87 -11.42 -7.87
C SER A 87 -7.33 -10.99 -7.69
N ASN A 88 -8.25 -11.90 -7.96
CA ASN A 88 -9.67 -11.66 -7.71
C ASN A 88 -9.97 -11.49 -6.23
N GLU A 89 -9.24 -12.22 -5.36
CA GLU A 89 -9.42 -12.11 -3.92
C GLU A 89 -9.08 -10.71 -3.41
N LEU A 90 -7.97 -10.15 -3.87
CA LEU A 90 -7.57 -8.79 -3.47
C LEU A 90 -8.52 -7.75 -4.05
N ALA A 91 -8.95 -7.92 -5.29
CA ALA A 91 -9.89 -7.00 -5.91
C ALA A 91 -11.19 -6.91 -5.10
N GLU A 92 -11.68 -8.05 -4.57
CA GLU A 92 -12.91 -8.09 -3.78
C GLU A 92 -12.81 -7.31 -2.47
N GLU A 93 -11.61 -6.96 -2.02
CA GLU A 93 -11.43 -6.16 -0.81
C GLU A 93 -11.63 -4.67 -1.05
N THR A 94 -11.75 -4.25 -2.30
CA THR A 94 -11.93 -2.84 -2.66
C THR A 94 -13.40 -2.48 -2.82
N GLN A 95 -13.72 -1.20 -2.77
CA GLN A 95 -15.09 -0.73 -2.92
C GLN A 95 -15.57 -0.80 -4.37
N ARG A 96 -14.66 -0.65 -5.32
CA ARG A 96 -15.00 -0.58 -6.73
C ARG A 96 -13.97 -1.35 -7.55
N ILE A 97 -14.44 -2.20 -8.45
CA ILE A 97 -13.58 -3.02 -9.30
C ILE A 97 -13.81 -2.62 -10.75
N ILE A 98 -12.72 -2.26 -11.43
CA ILE A 98 -12.75 -1.96 -12.85
C ILE A 98 -11.94 -3.06 -13.55
N THR A 99 -12.57 -3.78 -14.44
CA THR A 99 -11.91 -4.86 -15.17
C THR A 99 -11.44 -4.35 -16.52
N ILE A 100 -10.15 -4.55 -16.80
CA ILE A 100 -9.52 -4.11 -18.05
C ILE A 100 -8.98 -5.32 -18.78
N ARG A 101 -9.27 -5.39 -20.09
CA ARG A 101 -8.76 -6.44 -20.94
C ARG A 101 -8.40 -5.84 -22.29
N TYR A 102 -7.21 -6.18 -22.78
CA TYR A 102 -6.68 -5.67 -24.05
C TYR A 102 -6.69 -4.13 -24.11
N GLY A 103 -6.39 -3.49 -22.99
CA GLY A 103 -6.31 -2.04 -22.91
C GLY A 103 -7.65 -1.32 -22.85
N ALA A 104 -8.76 -2.05 -22.71
CA ALA A 104 -10.09 -1.45 -22.64
C ALA A 104 -10.83 -1.88 -21.38
N VAL A 105 -11.64 -0.96 -20.85
CA VAL A 105 -12.52 -1.27 -19.73
C VAL A 105 -13.65 -2.16 -20.24
N ILE A 106 -13.79 -3.36 -19.66
CA ILE A 106 -14.84 -4.31 -20.06
C ILE A 106 -15.90 -4.51 -18.98
N GLY A 107 -15.71 -3.97 -17.80
CA GLY A 107 -16.69 -4.10 -16.73
C GLY A 107 -16.34 -3.23 -15.55
N GLU A 108 -17.37 -2.98 -14.73
CA GLU A 108 -17.23 -2.25 -13.48
C GLU A 108 -18.26 -2.80 -12.51
N ARG A 109 -17.85 -3.05 -11.26
CA ARG A 109 -18.76 -3.52 -10.21
C ARG A 109 -18.24 -3.13 -8.84
N GLU A 110 -19.10 -3.23 -7.85
CA GLU A 110 -18.70 -3.03 -6.47
C GLU A 110 -17.96 -4.26 -5.96
N GLY A 111 -16.98 -4.06 -5.09
CA GLY A 111 -16.29 -5.13 -4.41
C GLY A 111 -17.14 -5.72 -3.29
N ALA A 112 -16.80 -6.93 -2.85
CA ALA A 112 -17.57 -7.64 -1.82
C ALA A 112 -17.52 -6.94 -0.46
N LYS A 113 -16.49 -6.14 -0.21
CA LYS A 113 -16.31 -5.43 1.07
C LYS A 113 -16.63 -3.94 0.99
N SER A 114 -17.31 -3.52 -0.03
CA SER A 114 -17.67 -2.11 -0.20
C SER A 114 -18.71 -1.63 0.83
#